data_7919789d2135cffe3b337f9688bf6af8
#
_entry.id   7919789d2135cffe3b337f9688bf6af8
#
_cell.length_a   1.000
_cell.length_b   1.000
_cell.length_c   1.000
_cell.angle_alpha   90.00
_cell.angle_beta   90.00
_cell.angle_gamma   90.00
#
_symmetry.space_group_name_H-M   'P 1'
#
loop_
_entity.id
_entity.type
_entity.pdbx_description
1 polymer ?
#
loop_
_entity_poly.entity_id
_entity_poly.type
_entity_poly.pdbx_seq_one_letter_code
_entity_poly.pdbx_strand_id
1 'polypeptide(L)'
;MRIIAGTMRGRRLRAPAGRIVRPTGDRMKESMFSALGDTCRKARVLDLYAGSGALGFEALSRGAVQATFVENNRLSLQALRENAHTLQVVDSSRIIEAEVFYFLGTLEENIDFDLIFADPPFQKLLAQKLLSWWQANSPEGSVFVLEYPSAFPPSAAPADIQPVKTAAFGESAYSIYLAR
;
A
#
# COMPACT_ATOMS: atom_id res chain seq x y z
N MET A 1 -2.02 -0.62 -16.00
CA MET A 1 -2.43 -0.98 -14.63
C MET A 1 -3.95 -0.98 -14.56
N ARG A 2 -4.56 -1.87 -13.81
CA ARG A 2 -6.03 -2.01 -13.68
C ARG A 2 -6.41 -2.56 -12.32
N ILE A 3 -7.66 -2.41 -11.94
CA ILE A 3 -8.27 -3.09 -10.78
C ILE A 3 -8.48 -4.58 -11.15
N ILE A 4 -8.04 -5.49 -10.28
CA ILE A 4 -8.04 -6.94 -10.55
C ILE A 4 -9.37 -7.58 -10.15
N ALA A 5 -9.93 -7.19 -9.00
CA ALA A 5 -11.15 -7.80 -8.46
C ALA A 5 -12.05 -6.77 -7.75
N GLY A 6 -13.20 -7.24 -7.24
CA GLY A 6 -14.17 -6.43 -6.51
C GLY A 6 -15.13 -5.66 -7.41
N THR A 7 -15.77 -4.65 -6.84
CA THR A 7 -16.83 -3.85 -7.49
C THR A 7 -16.37 -3.05 -8.70
N MET A 8 -15.07 -2.73 -8.76
CA MET A 8 -14.47 -1.93 -9.84
C MET A 8 -13.58 -2.78 -10.76
N ARG A 9 -13.71 -4.12 -10.74
CA ARG A 9 -12.90 -5.03 -11.55
C ARG A 9 -12.81 -4.60 -13.02
N GLY A 10 -11.59 -4.67 -13.58
CA GLY A 10 -11.31 -4.38 -14.99
C GLY A 10 -11.15 -2.89 -15.31
N ARG A 11 -11.50 -1.98 -14.40
CA ARG A 11 -11.33 -0.53 -14.62
C ARG A 11 -9.84 -0.19 -14.69
N ARG A 12 -9.47 0.60 -15.68
CA ARG A 12 -8.09 1.01 -15.91
C ARG A 12 -7.72 2.17 -14.99
N LEU A 13 -6.49 2.16 -14.48
CA LEU A 13 -5.88 3.24 -13.75
C LEU A 13 -4.89 3.98 -14.64
N ARG A 14 -4.94 5.31 -14.59
CA ARG A 14 -3.95 6.17 -15.21
C ARG A 14 -2.65 6.06 -14.41
N ALA A 15 -1.54 5.81 -15.10
CA ALA A 15 -0.21 5.85 -14.52
C ALA A 15 0.34 7.30 -14.55
N PRO A 16 1.23 7.69 -13.63
CA PRO A 16 1.95 8.94 -13.73
C PRO A 16 2.73 9.02 -15.04
N ALA A 17 2.80 10.21 -15.66
CA ALA A 17 3.55 10.42 -16.88
C ALA A 17 5.03 10.04 -16.69
N GLY A 18 5.63 9.33 -17.67
CA GLY A 18 7.04 8.92 -17.63
C GLY A 18 7.35 7.64 -16.84
N ARG A 19 6.40 7.02 -16.15
CA ARG A 19 6.61 5.71 -15.54
C ARG A 19 6.24 4.58 -16.49
N ILE A 20 7.18 3.67 -16.74
CA ILE A 20 6.92 2.41 -17.45
C ILE A 20 6.15 1.50 -16.49
N VAL A 21 4.91 1.15 -16.85
CA VAL A 21 4.11 0.18 -16.08
C VAL A 21 4.74 -1.20 -16.29
N ARG A 22 5.29 -1.79 -15.23
CA ARG A 22 5.89 -3.14 -15.29
C ARG A 22 4.78 -4.19 -15.36
N PRO A 23 4.84 -5.18 -16.29
CA PRO A 23 3.85 -6.27 -16.37
C PRO A 23 3.76 -7.11 -15.08
N THR A 24 4.83 -7.14 -14.29
CA THR A 24 4.93 -7.86 -13.02
C THR A 24 3.96 -7.32 -11.96
N GLY A 25 3.60 -6.03 -12.05
CA GLY A 25 2.74 -5.39 -11.05
C GLY A 25 1.33 -6.00 -10.93
N ASP A 26 0.69 -6.42 -12.02
CA ASP A 26 -0.66 -7.02 -11.96
C ASP A 26 -0.62 -8.40 -11.28
N ARG A 27 0.38 -9.26 -11.58
CA ARG A 27 0.53 -10.59 -10.97
C ARG A 27 0.89 -10.50 -9.49
N MET A 28 1.80 -9.60 -9.14
CA MET A 28 2.19 -9.40 -7.74
C MET A 28 1.02 -8.87 -6.93
N LYS A 29 0.27 -7.89 -7.45
CA LYS A 29 -0.93 -7.36 -6.82
C LYS A 29 -2.00 -8.45 -6.64
N GLU A 30 -2.24 -9.30 -7.64
CA GLU A 30 -3.16 -10.43 -7.55
C GLU A 30 -2.74 -11.41 -6.42
N SER A 31 -1.46 -11.79 -6.37
CA SER A 31 -0.91 -12.66 -5.31
C SER A 31 -1.06 -12.03 -3.92
N MET A 32 -0.73 -10.75 -3.79
CA MET A 32 -0.83 -9.98 -2.55
C MET A 32 -2.27 -9.97 -2.03
N PHE A 33 -3.22 -9.56 -2.85
CA PHE A 33 -4.62 -9.50 -2.45
C PHE A 33 -5.29 -10.87 -2.30
N SER A 34 -4.80 -11.90 -2.97
CA SER A 34 -5.21 -13.30 -2.71
C SER A 34 -4.76 -13.75 -1.32
N ALA A 35 -3.54 -13.39 -0.91
CA ALA A 35 -3.02 -13.71 0.43
C ALA A 35 -3.72 -12.93 1.55
N LEU A 36 -4.15 -11.69 1.28
CA LEU A 36 -4.92 -10.87 2.22
C LEU A 36 -6.36 -11.38 2.42
N GLY A 37 -6.93 -12.12 1.45
CA GLY A 37 -8.30 -12.63 1.55
C GLY A 37 -9.32 -11.54 1.86
N ASP A 38 -10.06 -11.71 2.96
CA ASP A 38 -11.12 -10.79 3.39
C ASP A 38 -10.62 -9.58 4.21
N THR A 39 -9.31 -9.43 4.43
CA THR A 39 -8.73 -8.33 5.24
C THR A 39 -9.13 -6.94 4.74
N CYS A 40 -9.38 -6.79 3.43
CA CYS A 40 -9.85 -5.51 2.88
C CYS A 40 -11.29 -5.16 3.28
N ARG A 41 -12.08 -6.14 3.67
CA ARG A 41 -13.52 -5.96 3.88
C ARG A 41 -13.78 -5.10 5.13
N LYS A 42 -14.42 -3.95 4.94
CA LYS A 42 -14.68 -2.94 5.96
C LYS A 42 -13.43 -2.27 6.53
N ALA A 43 -12.23 -2.54 5.96
CA ALA A 43 -10.98 -1.99 6.45
C ALA A 43 -10.87 -0.49 6.18
N ARG A 44 -10.19 0.21 7.09
CA ARG A 44 -9.61 1.54 6.90
C ARG A 44 -8.16 1.34 6.43
N VAL A 45 -7.89 1.80 5.23
CA VAL A 45 -6.64 1.53 4.53
C VAL A 45 -5.74 2.75 4.53
N LEU A 46 -4.45 2.55 4.74
CA LEU A 46 -3.39 3.54 4.54
C LEU A 46 -2.48 3.05 3.40
N ASP A 47 -2.33 3.85 2.34
CA ASP A 47 -1.47 3.56 1.19
C ASP A 47 -0.32 4.57 1.17
N LEU A 48 0.85 4.15 1.66
CA LEU A 48 2.06 4.96 1.75
C LEU A 48 2.88 4.84 0.46
N TYR A 49 3.40 5.96 -0.04
CA TYR A 49 3.99 6.06 -1.37
C TYR A 49 3.02 5.65 -2.47
N ALA A 50 1.78 6.12 -2.36
CA ALA A 50 0.62 5.62 -3.10
C ALA A 50 0.76 5.66 -4.64
N GLY A 51 1.61 6.50 -5.18
CA GLY A 51 1.78 6.64 -6.62
C GLY A 51 0.46 6.99 -7.32
N SER A 52 -0.03 6.11 -8.17
CA SER A 52 -1.34 6.23 -8.83
C SER A 52 -2.52 5.70 -8.01
N GLY A 53 -2.28 5.18 -6.80
CA GLY A 53 -3.29 4.62 -5.90
C GLY A 53 -3.65 3.16 -6.18
N ALA A 54 -2.78 2.41 -6.82
CA ALA A 54 -3.13 1.07 -7.31
C ALA A 54 -3.49 0.07 -6.20
N LEU A 55 -2.88 0.17 -5.03
CA LEU A 55 -3.15 -0.72 -3.89
C LEU A 55 -4.38 -0.26 -3.11
N GLY A 56 -4.47 1.02 -2.77
CA GLY A 56 -5.62 1.57 -2.05
C GLY A 56 -6.92 1.46 -2.86
N PHE A 57 -6.90 1.73 -4.17
CA PHE A 57 -8.11 1.56 -5.01
C PHE A 57 -8.49 0.09 -5.20
N GLU A 58 -7.54 -0.82 -5.26
CA GLU A 58 -7.84 -2.26 -5.25
C GLU A 58 -8.52 -2.67 -3.94
N ALA A 59 -8.03 -2.15 -2.79
CA ALA A 59 -8.64 -2.39 -1.48
C ALA A 59 -10.07 -1.84 -1.40
N LEU A 60 -10.32 -0.61 -1.87
CA LEU A 60 -11.67 -0.04 -1.98
C LEU A 60 -12.59 -0.91 -2.85
N SER A 61 -12.08 -1.39 -4.00
CA SER A 61 -12.83 -2.30 -4.87
C SER A 61 -13.21 -3.61 -4.19
N ARG A 62 -12.42 -4.06 -3.22
CA ARG A 62 -12.65 -5.29 -2.42
C ARG A 62 -13.42 -5.05 -1.12
N GLY A 63 -13.93 -3.84 -0.92
CA GLY A 63 -14.84 -3.53 0.19
C GLY A 63 -14.23 -2.81 1.38
N ALA A 64 -13.05 -2.21 1.23
CA ALA A 64 -12.55 -1.24 2.20
C ALA A 64 -13.51 -0.04 2.28
N VAL A 65 -13.70 0.51 3.47
CA VAL A 65 -14.63 1.63 3.69
C VAL A 65 -13.98 2.96 3.35
N GLN A 66 -12.67 3.06 3.54
CA GLN A 66 -11.90 4.27 3.28
C GLN A 66 -10.46 3.91 2.93
N ALA A 67 -9.84 4.68 2.03
CA ALA A 67 -8.41 4.64 1.77
C ALA A 67 -7.80 6.03 1.93
N THR A 68 -6.76 6.13 2.76
CA THR A 68 -5.92 7.31 2.91
C THR A 68 -4.65 7.08 2.09
N PHE A 69 -4.40 7.95 1.13
CA PHE A 69 -3.25 7.89 0.24
C PHE A 69 -2.25 8.97 0.62
N VAL A 70 -0.99 8.60 0.82
CA VAL A 70 0.11 9.54 1.10
C VAL A 70 1.09 9.52 -0.05
N GLU A 71 1.27 10.65 -0.70
CA GLU A 71 2.13 10.82 -1.87
C GLU A 71 2.65 12.26 -1.93
N ASN A 72 3.89 12.47 -2.41
CA ASN A 72 4.47 13.81 -2.55
C ASN A 72 4.87 14.17 -3.98
N ASN A 73 4.85 13.21 -4.91
CA ASN A 73 5.19 13.48 -6.30
C ASN A 73 4.00 14.08 -7.05
N ARG A 74 4.18 15.26 -7.64
CA ARG A 74 3.12 16.01 -8.32
C ARG A 74 2.44 15.23 -9.45
N LEU A 75 3.18 14.48 -10.26
CA LEU A 75 2.62 13.71 -11.37
C LEU A 75 1.83 12.50 -10.88
N SER A 76 2.30 11.87 -9.80
CA SER A 76 1.60 10.79 -9.12
C SER A 76 0.29 11.29 -8.50
N LEU A 77 0.32 12.43 -7.80
CA LEU A 77 -0.86 13.06 -7.22
C LEU A 77 -1.92 13.43 -8.26
N GLN A 78 -1.50 13.93 -9.43
CA GLN A 78 -2.42 14.20 -10.52
C GLN A 78 -3.11 12.90 -10.98
N ALA A 79 -2.34 11.84 -11.25
CA ALA A 79 -2.90 10.55 -11.66
C ALA A 79 -3.81 9.94 -10.58
N LEU A 80 -3.42 10.06 -9.31
CA LEU A 80 -4.18 9.58 -8.16
C LEU A 80 -5.54 10.26 -8.05
N ARG A 81 -5.59 11.60 -8.14
CA ARG A 81 -6.85 12.37 -8.12
C ARG A 81 -7.75 12.04 -9.32
N GLU A 82 -7.18 11.94 -10.52
CA GLU A 82 -7.93 11.54 -11.72
C GLU A 82 -8.49 10.11 -11.60
N ASN A 83 -7.74 9.18 -11.02
CA ASN A 83 -8.20 7.83 -10.77
C ASN A 83 -9.35 7.79 -9.77
N ALA A 84 -9.27 8.53 -8.66
CA ALA A 84 -10.35 8.62 -7.68
C ALA A 84 -11.67 9.11 -8.31
N HIS A 85 -11.59 10.15 -9.16
CA HIS A 85 -12.74 10.65 -9.92
C HIS A 85 -13.26 9.61 -10.92
N THR A 86 -12.38 9.02 -11.74
CA THR A 86 -12.76 8.04 -12.75
C THR A 86 -13.41 6.81 -12.11
N LEU A 87 -12.91 6.37 -10.98
CA LEU A 87 -13.46 5.24 -10.23
C LEU A 87 -14.73 5.59 -9.44
N GLN A 88 -15.05 6.88 -9.29
CA GLN A 88 -16.19 7.40 -8.49
C GLN A 88 -16.06 7.04 -6.99
N VAL A 89 -14.86 7.15 -6.45
CA VAL A 89 -14.55 6.85 -5.04
C VAL A 89 -13.91 8.03 -4.30
N VAL A 90 -14.19 9.27 -4.75
CA VAL A 90 -13.62 10.48 -4.13
C VAL A 90 -13.99 10.55 -2.65
N ASP A 91 -15.24 10.26 -2.29
CA ASP A 91 -15.74 10.36 -0.90
C ASP A 91 -15.09 9.29 0.03
N SER A 92 -14.64 8.17 -0.53
CA SER A 92 -13.94 7.11 0.20
C SER A 92 -12.41 7.25 0.13
N SER A 93 -11.90 8.33 -0.49
CA SER A 93 -10.47 8.54 -0.76
C SER A 93 -9.97 9.81 -0.10
N ARG A 94 -9.11 9.69 0.90
CA ARG A 94 -8.42 10.83 1.50
C ARG A 94 -7.01 10.93 0.92
N ILE A 95 -6.72 11.98 0.13
CA ILE A 95 -5.42 12.18 -0.49
C ILE A 95 -4.63 13.21 0.30
N ILE A 96 -3.48 12.81 0.82
CA ILE A 96 -2.55 13.63 1.61
C ILE A 96 -1.29 13.87 0.76
N GLU A 97 -1.07 15.14 0.43
CA GLU A 97 0.15 15.59 -0.26
C GLU A 97 1.22 15.88 0.77
N ALA A 98 2.03 14.87 1.11
CA ALA A 98 3.07 14.97 2.12
C ALA A 98 4.21 13.96 1.88
N GLU A 99 5.37 14.24 2.46
CA GLU A 99 6.41 13.23 2.65
C GLU A 99 5.93 12.21 3.69
N VAL A 100 6.21 10.92 3.45
CA VAL A 100 5.61 9.83 4.24
C VAL A 100 6.00 9.92 5.72
N PHE A 101 7.27 10.09 6.06
CA PHE A 101 7.68 10.15 7.47
C PHE A 101 7.23 11.42 8.17
N TYR A 102 7.07 12.53 7.44
CA TYR A 102 6.42 13.71 8.00
C TYR A 102 4.96 13.42 8.36
N PHE A 103 4.19 12.81 7.44
CA PHE A 103 2.81 12.41 7.73
C PHE A 103 2.73 11.42 8.90
N LEU A 104 3.58 10.38 8.91
CA LEU A 104 3.61 9.39 9.99
C LEU A 104 3.91 10.03 11.36
N GLY A 105 4.74 11.06 11.40
CA GLY A 105 5.01 11.84 12.61
C GLY A 105 3.85 12.73 13.07
N THR A 106 2.84 12.96 12.23
CA THR A 106 1.62 13.71 12.60
C THR A 106 0.50 12.81 13.12
N LEU A 107 0.65 11.49 12.97
CA LEU A 107 -0.30 10.55 13.53
C LEU A 107 -0.11 10.50 15.05
N GLU A 108 -1.14 10.83 15.79
CA GLU A 108 -1.17 10.66 17.25
C GLU A 108 -1.15 9.18 17.61
N GLU A 109 -1.03 8.84 18.91
CA GLU A 109 -0.88 7.47 19.43
C GLU A 109 -1.99 6.47 19.00
N ASN A 110 -3.09 6.95 18.41
CA ASN A 110 -4.19 6.13 17.92
C ASN A 110 -4.15 6.02 16.39
N ILE A 111 -3.34 5.10 15.88
CA ILE A 111 -3.36 4.74 14.47
C ILE A 111 -4.60 3.87 14.20
N ASP A 112 -5.58 4.46 13.51
CA ASP A 112 -6.86 3.83 13.21
C ASP A 112 -6.88 3.33 11.75
N PHE A 113 -5.93 2.43 11.43
CA PHE A 113 -5.84 1.76 10.13
C PHE A 113 -5.73 0.24 10.34
N ASP A 114 -6.63 -0.50 9.70
CA ASP A 114 -6.66 -1.96 9.74
C ASP A 114 -5.65 -2.59 8.78
N LEU A 115 -5.39 -1.90 7.65
CA LEU A 115 -4.50 -2.38 6.59
C LEU A 115 -3.63 -1.24 6.06
N ILE A 116 -2.32 -1.45 6.10
CA ILE A 116 -1.33 -0.48 5.64
C ILE A 116 -0.54 -1.08 4.50
N PHE A 117 -0.49 -0.39 3.36
CA PHE A 117 0.40 -0.68 2.24
C PHE A 117 1.56 0.29 2.22
N ALA A 118 2.75 -0.18 1.82
CA ALA A 118 3.89 0.66 1.54
C ALA A 118 4.70 0.09 0.35
N ASP A 119 4.84 0.90 -0.72
CA ASP A 119 5.71 0.64 -1.87
C ASP A 119 6.77 1.76 -1.97
N PRO A 120 7.76 1.80 -1.05
CA PRO A 120 8.74 2.86 -1.02
C PRO A 120 9.66 2.81 -2.24
N PRO A 121 10.26 3.95 -2.65
CA PRO A 121 11.36 3.94 -3.60
C PRO A 121 12.45 2.97 -3.16
N PHE A 122 13.12 2.29 -4.12
CA PHE A 122 14.13 1.27 -3.87
C PHE A 122 15.38 1.83 -3.16
N GLN A 123 15.21 2.23 -1.90
CA GLN A 123 16.26 2.63 -0.99
C GLN A 123 16.29 1.64 0.18
N LYS A 124 17.44 0.98 0.37
CA LYS A 124 17.62 -0.13 1.32
C LYS A 124 17.13 0.15 2.74
N LEU A 125 17.22 1.40 3.20
CA LEU A 125 16.85 1.77 4.57
C LEU A 125 15.37 2.14 4.74
N LEU A 126 14.65 2.50 3.66
CA LEU A 126 13.25 2.95 3.79
C LEU A 126 12.32 1.82 4.23
N ALA A 127 12.44 0.66 3.60
CA ALA A 127 11.64 -0.52 3.96
C ALA A 127 11.85 -0.90 5.44
N GLN A 128 13.12 -0.87 5.91
CA GLN A 128 13.45 -1.15 7.31
C GLN A 128 12.84 -0.12 8.26
N LYS A 129 12.95 1.18 7.95
CA LYS A 129 12.37 2.25 8.77
C LYS A 129 10.84 2.16 8.86
N LEU A 130 10.17 1.84 7.76
CA LEU A 130 8.72 1.65 7.72
C LEU A 130 8.28 0.46 8.58
N LEU A 131 9.00 -0.66 8.48
CA LEU A 131 8.72 -1.82 9.30
C LEU A 131 8.91 -1.50 10.79
N SER A 132 9.99 -0.83 11.16
CA SER A 132 10.25 -0.42 12.55
C SER A 132 9.19 0.56 13.06
N TRP A 133 8.77 1.51 12.23
CA TRP A 133 7.69 2.42 12.58
C TRP A 133 6.38 1.68 12.81
N TRP A 134 5.99 0.79 11.89
CA TRP A 134 4.77 0.00 12.04
C TRP A 134 4.79 -0.84 13.31
N GLN A 135 5.90 -1.51 13.61
CA GLN A 135 6.06 -2.31 14.82
C GLN A 135 5.81 -1.51 16.12
N ALA A 136 6.29 -0.27 16.14
CA ALA A 136 6.19 0.58 17.33
C ALA A 136 4.81 1.22 17.52
N ASN A 137 4.01 1.32 16.45
CA ASN A 137 2.83 2.20 16.45
C ASN A 137 1.53 1.51 16.03
N SER A 138 1.57 0.28 15.50
CA SER A 138 0.37 -0.33 14.92
C SER A 138 -0.52 -0.98 15.96
N PRO A 139 -1.85 -0.81 15.84
CA PRO A 139 -2.80 -1.46 16.71
C PRO A 139 -2.77 -2.98 16.51
N GLU A 140 -3.09 -3.71 17.58
CA GLU A 140 -3.23 -5.17 17.53
C GLU A 140 -4.22 -5.59 16.43
N GLY A 141 -3.87 -6.62 15.68
CA GLY A 141 -4.66 -7.14 14.57
C GLY A 141 -4.50 -6.38 13.25
N SER A 142 -3.80 -5.25 13.23
CA SER A 142 -3.52 -4.54 11.97
C SER A 142 -2.57 -5.31 11.06
N VAL A 143 -2.74 -5.13 9.75
CA VAL A 143 -1.94 -5.80 8.72
C VAL A 143 -1.07 -4.78 8.00
N PHE A 144 0.21 -5.10 7.83
CA PHE A 144 1.16 -4.31 7.05
C PHE A 144 1.67 -5.09 5.85
N VAL A 145 1.57 -4.50 4.68
CA VAL A 145 2.08 -5.05 3.42
C VAL A 145 3.18 -4.15 2.92
N LEU A 146 4.39 -4.66 2.91
CA LEU A 146 5.59 -3.93 2.51
C LEU A 146 6.14 -4.51 1.22
N GLU A 147 6.25 -3.68 0.18
CA GLU A 147 6.96 -3.98 -1.06
C GLU A 147 8.43 -3.53 -0.96
N TYR A 148 9.35 -4.32 -1.52
CA TYR A 148 10.78 -4.05 -1.50
C TYR A 148 11.49 -4.77 -2.65
N PRO A 149 12.75 -4.38 -3.00
CA PRO A 149 13.55 -5.13 -3.96
C PRO A 149 13.85 -6.54 -3.47
N SER A 150 13.61 -7.56 -4.29
CA SER A 150 13.82 -8.97 -3.90
C SER A 150 15.25 -9.29 -3.45
N ALA A 151 16.24 -8.54 -3.96
CA ALA A 151 17.64 -8.66 -3.57
C ALA A 151 17.98 -8.07 -2.18
N PHE A 152 17.08 -7.25 -1.62
CA PHE A 152 17.29 -6.52 -0.36
C PHE A 152 16.07 -6.62 0.55
N PRO A 153 15.74 -7.83 1.04
CA PRO A 153 14.66 -7.97 2.00
C PRO A 153 14.95 -7.11 3.25
N PRO A 154 13.93 -6.51 3.87
CA PRO A 154 14.11 -5.87 5.15
C PRO A 154 14.69 -6.91 6.11
N SER A 155 15.82 -6.58 6.76
CA SER A 155 16.37 -7.46 7.79
C SER A 155 15.31 -7.60 8.87
N ALA A 156 15.12 -8.82 9.39
CA ALA A 156 14.24 -9.03 10.50
C ALA A 156 14.58 -7.98 11.58
N ALA A 157 13.67 -7.08 11.83
CA ALA A 157 13.64 -6.32 13.08
C ALA A 157 13.61 -7.34 14.23
N PRO A 158 13.70 -6.92 15.52
CA PRO A 158 13.88 -7.86 16.63
C PRO A 158 13.09 -9.15 16.43
N ALA A 159 13.63 -10.28 16.83
CA ALA A 159 13.25 -11.67 16.47
C ALA A 159 11.73 -12.01 16.54
N ASP A 160 10.92 -11.09 16.99
CA ASP A 160 9.51 -11.28 17.34
C ASP A 160 8.53 -11.02 16.17
N ILE A 161 8.96 -10.43 15.05
CA ILE A 161 8.06 -10.15 13.92
C ILE A 161 8.55 -10.83 12.64
N GLN A 162 7.99 -12.00 12.41
CA GLN A 162 8.16 -12.72 11.16
C GLN A 162 6.99 -12.39 10.21
N PRO A 163 7.23 -12.22 8.91
CA PRO A 163 6.15 -12.08 7.96
C PRO A 163 5.30 -13.35 7.92
N VAL A 164 3.99 -13.20 7.93
CA VAL A 164 3.04 -14.30 7.75
C VAL A 164 3.03 -14.80 6.29
N LYS A 165 3.49 -13.98 5.37
CA LYS A 165 3.63 -14.31 3.95
C LYS A 165 4.72 -13.48 3.31
N THR A 166 5.51 -14.11 2.44
CA THR A 166 6.47 -13.43 1.54
C THR A 166 6.35 -14.04 0.14
N ALA A 167 6.42 -13.21 -0.89
CA ALA A 167 6.51 -13.67 -2.27
C ALA A 167 7.34 -12.71 -3.12
N ALA A 168 8.09 -13.27 -4.09
CA ALA A 168 8.95 -12.52 -5.00
C ALA A 168 8.46 -12.63 -6.45
N PHE A 169 8.57 -11.54 -7.20
CA PHE A 169 8.17 -11.39 -8.58
C PHE A 169 9.25 -10.61 -9.35
N GLY A 170 10.24 -11.33 -9.87
CA GLY A 170 11.41 -10.72 -10.51
C GLY A 170 12.22 -9.89 -9.51
N GLU A 171 12.39 -8.61 -9.80
CA GLU A 171 13.16 -7.69 -8.96
C GLU A 171 12.41 -7.14 -7.73
N SER A 172 11.09 -7.37 -7.66
CA SER A 172 10.24 -6.94 -6.54
C SER A 172 9.78 -8.11 -5.70
N ALA A 173 9.61 -7.86 -4.42
CA ALA A 173 9.00 -8.80 -3.47
C ALA A 173 8.06 -8.03 -2.53
N TYR A 174 7.14 -8.75 -1.90
CA TYR A 174 6.37 -8.21 -0.79
C TYR A 174 6.38 -9.15 0.41
N SER A 175 6.21 -8.57 1.57
CA SER A 175 5.93 -9.30 2.81
C SER A 175 4.68 -8.76 3.48
N ILE A 176 3.90 -9.65 4.08
CA ILE A 176 2.73 -9.34 4.89
C ILE A 176 3.07 -9.62 6.35
N TYR A 177 2.83 -8.66 7.21
CA TYR A 177 3.02 -8.72 8.65
C TYR A 177 1.68 -8.53 9.36
N LEU A 178 1.51 -9.16 10.52
CA LEU A 178 0.35 -9.03 11.40
C LEU A 178 0.81 -8.52 12.76
N ALA A 179 0.23 -7.42 13.24
CA ALA A 179 0.45 -6.92 14.58
C ALA A 179 -0.21 -7.86 15.62
N ARG A 180 0.55 -8.24 16.65
CA ARG A 180 0.11 -9.15 17.73
C ARG A 180 0.00 -8.40 19.04
#